data_177e6556b4d86416875cf3e56ca81d98
#
_entry.id   177e6556b4d86416875cf3e56ca81d98
#
_cell.length_a   1.000
_cell.length_b   1.000
_cell.length_c   1.000
_cell.angle_alpha   90.00
_cell.angle_beta   90.00
_cell.angle_gamma   90.00
#
_symmetry.space_group_name_H-M   'P 1'
#
loop_
_entity.id
_entity.type
_entity.pdbx_description
1 polymer ?
#
loop_
_entity_poly.entity_id
_entity_poly.type
_entity_poly.pdbx_seq_one_letter_code
_entity_poly.pdbx_strand_id
1 'polypeptide(L)'
;MKKHSAVACISQAGLFAQLAKGDLTKIAPISTHQKYFPKGSLIRQPGDGKDGLIFLDQGSAKIYNLNEAGKETVLGVLNKGDFDGQENLFQDNHNENFIQALQDTYVCSINRRDFQNLLKKTLDLAINMLNNFGEKLVAFETKSIRRNSMSAKDRLLAYLEDLAKKQGRRDVQLKLKKKDLASYLGVMPETLSRQLKKLAKENRIKLSGRKIILL
;
A
#
# COMPACT_ATOMS: atom_id res chain seq x y z
N MET A 1 -2.34 -26.13 4.48
CA MET A 1 -2.36 -25.02 3.48
C MET A 1 -3.78 -24.83 2.98
N LYS A 2 -4.41 -23.67 3.20
CA LYS A 2 -5.71 -23.37 2.57
C LYS A 2 -5.47 -23.27 1.06
N LYS A 3 -6.25 -24.02 0.28
CA LYS A 3 -6.18 -24.00 -1.19
C LYS A 3 -6.40 -22.57 -1.66
N HIS A 4 -5.39 -21.96 -2.28
CA HIS A 4 -5.50 -20.61 -2.86
C HIS A 4 -6.55 -20.61 -3.96
N SER A 5 -7.52 -19.72 -3.88
CA SER A 5 -8.49 -19.47 -4.95
C SER A 5 -8.18 -18.12 -5.59
N ALA A 6 -7.80 -18.12 -6.87
CA ALA A 6 -7.53 -16.90 -7.62
C ALA A 6 -8.73 -15.93 -7.57
N VAL A 7 -9.95 -16.44 -7.68
CA VAL A 7 -11.19 -15.64 -7.57
C VAL A 7 -11.31 -15.00 -6.17
N ALA A 8 -11.05 -15.75 -5.09
CA ALA A 8 -11.12 -15.23 -3.74
C ALA A 8 -10.03 -14.18 -3.47
N CYS A 9 -8.84 -14.36 -4.04
CA CYS A 9 -7.76 -13.39 -3.95
C CYS A 9 -8.13 -12.08 -4.66
N ILE A 10 -8.60 -12.17 -5.91
CA ILE A 10 -8.99 -11.01 -6.72
C ILE A 10 -10.16 -10.26 -6.09
N SER A 11 -11.16 -10.96 -5.54
CA SER A 11 -12.31 -10.31 -4.90
C SER A 11 -11.96 -9.47 -3.66
N GLN A 12 -10.81 -9.72 -3.04
CA GLN A 12 -10.31 -8.95 -1.90
C GLN A 12 -9.52 -7.71 -2.32
N ALA A 13 -9.03 -7.66 -3.56
CA ALA A 13 -8.37 -6.48 -4.08
C ALA A 13 -9.41 -5.36 -4.28
N GLY A 14 -9.21 -4.20 -3.64
CA GLY A 14 -10.17 -3.10 -3.66
C GLY A 14 -10.59 -2.65 -5.06
N LEU A 15 -9.69 -2.85 -6.05
CA LEU A 15 -9.96 -2.60 -7.46
C LEU A 15 -11.10 -3.46 -8.04
N PHE A 16 -11.26 -4.67 -7.53
CA PHE A 16 -12.19 -5.67 -8.06
C PHE A 16 -13.35 -5.98 -7.11
N ALA A 17 -13.39 -5.36 -5.93
CA ALA A 17 -14.33 -5.69 -4.85
C ALA A 17 -15.80 -5.47 -5.23
N GLN A 18 -16.09 -4.59 -6.18
CA GLN A 18 -17.45 -4.27 -6.64
C GLN A 18 -17.88 -5.09 -7.87
N LEU A 19 -16.99 -5.91 -8.43
CA LEU A 19 -17.31 -6.69 -9.61
C LEU A 19 -18.22 -7.88 -9.30
N ALA A 20 -19.12 -8.19 -10.21
CA ALA A 20 -19.92 -9.40 -10.16
C ALA A 20 -19.05 -10.66 -10.20
N LYS A 21 -19.49 -11.73 -9.54
CA LYS A 21 -18.74 -13.00 -9.48
C LYS A 21 -18.37 -13.55 -10.87
N GLY A 22 -19.23 -13.33 -11.86
CA GLY A 22 -18.96 -13.71 -13.26
C GLY A 22 -17.76 -12.99 -13.87
N ASP A 23 -17.55 -11.71 -13.53
CA ASP A 23 -16.42 -10.92 -14.03
C ASP A 23 -15.14 -11.28 -13.28
N LEU A 24 -15.22 -11.57 -12.00
CA LEU A 24 -14.08 -12.09 -11.22
C LEU A 24 -13.55 -13.41 -11.79
N THR A 25 -14.45 -14.29 -12.27
CA THR A 25 -14.06 -15.55 -12.94
C THR A 25 -13.36 -15.32 -14.28
N LYS A 26 -13.66 -14.22 -14.99
CA LYS A 26 -12.95 -13.83 -16.23
C LYS A 26 -11.55 -13.27 -15.96
N ILE A 27 -11.36 -12.59 -14.81
CA ILE A 27 -10.07 -12.01 -14.40
C ILE A 27 -9.12 -13.10 -13.86
N ALA A 28 -9.65 -14.09 -13.17
CA ALA A 28 -8.85 -15.12 -12.52
C ALA A 28 -7.80 -15.80 -13.44
N PRO A 29 -8.09 -16.16 -14.69
CA PRO A 29 -7.12 -16.80 -15.59
C PRO A 29 -5.94 -15.91 -16.00
N ILE A 30 -6.11 -14.59 -16.00
CA ILE A 30 -5.04 -13.64 -16.38
C ILE A 30 -4.18 -13.20 -15.19
N SER A 31 -4.55 -13.59 -13.97
CA SER A 31 -3.73 -13.34 -12.79
C SER A 31 -2.66 -14.43 -12.67
N THR A 32 -1.42 -14.03 -12.37
CA THR A 32 -0.40 -14.99 -11.98
C THR A 32 -0.75 -15.60 -10.63
N HIS A 33 -0.40 -16.89 -10.47
CA HIS A 33 -0.58 -17.54 -9.18
C HIS A 33 0.24 -16.84 -8.09
N GLN A 34 -0.27 -16.93 -6.87
CA GLN A 34 0.30 -16.42 -5.64
C GLN A 34 1.82 -16.71 -5.55
N LYS A 35 2.64 -15.67 -5.63
CA LYS A 35 4.08 -15.75 -5.45
C LYS A 35 4.44 -15.36 -4.03
N TYR A 36 5.25 -16.18 -3.37
CA TYR A 36 5.74 -15.94 -2.03
C TYR A 36 6.99 -15.07 -2.04
N PHE A 37 7.03 -14.10 -1.11
CA PHE A 37 8.15 -13.21 -0.85
C PHE A 37 8.44 -13.19 0.65
N PRO A 38 9.61 -13.67 1.09
CA PRO A 38 10.00 -13.60 2.49
C PRO A 38 10.19 -12.16 2.93
N LYS A 39 10.06 -11.92 4.22
CA LYS A 39 10.29 -10.61 4.82
C LYS A 39 11.64 -10.02 4.41
N GLY A 40 11.63 -8.78 3.94
CA GLY A 40 12.82 -8.03 3.50
C GLY A 40 13.17 -8.23 2.03
N SER A 41 12.57 -9.19 1.30
CA SER A 41 12.82 -9.37 -0.13
C SER A 41 12.15 -8.30 -0.98
N LEU A 42 12.70 -8.05 -2.15
CA LEU A 42 12.13 -7.15 -3.15
C LEU A 42 11.05 -7.88 -3.95
N ILE A 43 9.85 -7.30 -3.98
CA ILE A 43 8.72 -7.75 -4.80
C ILE A 43 8.85 -7.18 -6.20
N ARG A 44 9.22 -5.89 -6.29
CA ARG A 44 9.45 -5.13 -7.53
C ARG A 44 10.61 -4.17 -7.34
N GLN A 45 11.35 -3.92 -8.41
CA GLN A 45 12.42 -2.91 -8.46
C GLN A 45 12.45 -2.25 -9.82
N PRO A 46 13.05 -1.04 -9.95
CA PRO A 46 13.26 -0.39 -11.24
C PRO A 46 13.99 -1.31 -12.22
N GLY A 47 13.51 -1.34 -13.46
CA GLY A 47 14.16 -2.10 -14.54
C GLY A 47 13.99 -3.64 -14.47
N ASP A 48 13.15 -4.19 -13.59
CA ASP A 48 12.95 -5.64 -13.47
C ASP A 48 11.97 -6.23 -14.52
N GLY A 49 11.46 -5.41 -15.44
CA GLY A 49 10.57 -5.82 -16.53
C GLY A 49 9.20 -6.32 -16.06
N LYS A 50 8.86 -6.13 -14.78
CA LYS A 50 7.55 -6.55 -14.23
C LYS A 50 6.52 -5.45 -14.44
N ASP A 51 6.02 -5.37 -15.67
CA ASP A 51 4.96 -4.44 -16.03
C ASP A 51 3.60 -4.96 -15.56
N GLY A 52 2.78 -4.03 -15.06
CA GLY A 52 1.39 -4.33 -14.74
C GLY A 52 1.04 -4.15 -13.27
N LEU A 53 -0.12 -4.70 -12.93
CA LEU A 53 -0.72 -4.59 -11.60
C LEU A 53 -0.20 -5.69 -10.69
N ILE A 54 0.15 -5.32 -9.46
CA ILE A 54 0.33 -6.26 -8.36
C ILE A 54 -0.70 -5.99 -7.27
N PHE A 55 -1.13 -7.03 -6.58
CA PHE A 55 -1.98 -6.90 -5.39
C PHE A 55 -1.57 -7.91 -4.33
N LEU A 56 -1.67 -7.48 -3.07
CA LEU A 56 -1.26 -8.29 -1.94
C LEU A 56 -2.42 -9.17 -1.48
N ASP A 57 -2.25 -10.48 -1.60
CA ASP A 57 -3.19 -11.45 -1.03
C ASP A 57 -2.99 -11.59 0.48
N GLN A 58 -1.74 -11.61 0.93
CA GLN A 58 -1.40 -11.67 2.34
C GLN A 58 -0.11 -10.87 2.60
N GLY A 59 0.04 -10.41 3.84
CA GLY A 59 1.26 -9.71 4.24
C GLY A 59 1.15 -8.19 4.17
N SER A 60 2.31 -7.54 4.04
CA SER A 60 2.44 -6.10 3.84
C SER A 60 3.78 -5.76 3.21
N ALA A 61 3.82 -4.70 2.41
CA ALA A 61 5.01 -4.21 1.75
C ALA A 61 5.12 -2.69 1.83
N LYS A 62 6.33 -2.13 1.79
CA LYS A 62 6.56 -0.70 1.62
C LYS A 62 6.86 -0.38 0.17
N ILE A 63 6.39 0.78 -0.29
CA ILE A 63 6.77 1.39 -1.56
C ILE A 63 7.76 2.51 -1.22
N TYR A 64 8.90 2.54 -1.89
CA TYR A 64 9.90 3.58 -1.69
C TYR A 64 10.67 3.84 -2.98
N ASN A 65 11.27 5.02 -3.07
CA ASN A 65 12.29 5.34 -4.07
C ASN A 65 13.64 5.63 -3.39
N LEU A 66 14.68 5.64 -4.21
CA LEU A 66 16.02 6.06 -3.81
C LEU A 66 16.36 7.36 -4.54
N ASN A 67 16.92 8.33 -3.83
CA ASN A 67 17.52 9.49 -4.47
C ASN A 67 18.95 9.16 -4.96
N GLU A 68 19.59 10.07 -5.67
CA GLU A 68 20.95 9.92 -6.19
C GLU A 68 21.99 9.55 -5.11
N ALA A 69 21.78 9.98 -3.87
CA ALA A 69 22.63 9.64 -2.71
C ALA A 69 22.27 8.29 -2.06
N GLY A 70 21.38 7.48 -2.67
CA GLY A 70 20.95 6.19 -2.16
C GLY A 70 20.04 6.26 -0.92
N LYS A 71 19.50 7.44 -0.59
CA LYS A 71 18.61 7.61 0.56
C LYS A 71 17.18 7.20 0.20
N GLU A 72 16.61 6.32 1.02
CA GLU A 72 15.23 5.86 0.88
C GLU A 72 14.21 6.95 1.24
N THR A 73 13.22 7.16 0.38
CA THR A 73 12.00 7.92 0.69
C THR A 73 10.80 6.98 0.58
N VAL A 74 10.13 6.72 1.71
CA VAL A 74 8.94 5.86 1.74
C VAL A 74 7.73 6.63 1.22
N LEU A 75 7.12 6.10 0.17
CA LEU A 75 5.96 6.68 -0.51
C LEU A 75 4.64 6.13 0.04
N GLY A 76 4.63 4.85 0.44
CA GLY A 76 3.43 4.20 0.93
C GLY A 76 3.66 2.84 1.55
N VAL A 77 2.57 2.26 2.05
CA VAL A 77 2.51 0.88 2.56
C VAL A 77 1.33 0.19 1.94
N LEU A 78 1.60 -0.95 1.32
CA LEU A 78 0.60 -1.89 0.82
C LEU A 78 0.26 -2.88 1.92
N ASN A 79 -1.01 -3.16 2.10
CA ASN A 79 -1.55 -4.18 2.98
C ASN A 79 -2.33 -5.21 2.15
N LYS A 80 -2.82 -6.25 2.81
CA LYS A 80 -3.73 -7.20 2.17
C LYS A 80 -4.89 -6.46 1.48
N GLY A 81 -5.14 -6.78 0.21
CA GLY A 81 -6.15 -6.15 -0.64
C GLY A 81 -5.72 -4.85 -1.32
N ASP A 82 -4.60 -4.24 -0.90
CA ASP A 82 -4.04 -3.09 -1.62
C ASP A 82 -3.32 -3.55 -2.90
N PHE A 83 -3.22 -2.64 -3.86
CA PHE A 83 -2.60 -2.88 -5.16
C PHE A 83 -1.69 -1.71 -5.56
N ASP A 84 -0.82 -1.96 -6.54
CA ASP A 84 0.12 -0.99 -7.11
C ASP A 84 0.40 -1.30 -8.58
N GLY A 85 0.91 -0.30 -9.32
CA GLY A 85 1.25 -0.45 -10.74
C GLY A 85 0.11 -0.12 -11.70
N GLN A 86 -0.91 0.59 -11.21
CA GLN A 86 -2.01 1.05 -12.06
C GLN A 86 -1.56 2.02 -13.15
N GLU A 87 -0.55 2.84 -12.87
CA GLU A 87 0.09 3.74 -13.84
C GLU A 87 0.70 2.97 -15.02
N ASN A 88 1.34 1.85 -14.73
CA ASN A 88 1.99 1.00 -15.73
C ASN A 88 1.00 0.26 -16.63
N LEU A 89 -0.29 0.26 -16.28
CA LEU A 89 -1.33 -0.36 -17.11
C LEU A 89 -1.66 0.48 -18.35
N PHE A 90 -1.43 1.79 -18.31
CA PHE A 90 -1.85 2.74 -19.34
C PHE A 90 -0.69 3.41 -20.07
N GLN A 91 0.45 3.53 -19.44
CA GLN A 91 1.65 4.15 -20.00
C GLN A 91 2.82 3.17 -19.99
N ASP A 92 3.73 3.35 -20.95
CA ASP A 92 4.99 2.61 -21.01
C ASP A 92 6.03 3.30 -20.11
N ASN A 93 5.66 3.47 -18.84
CA ASN A 93 6.55 4.05 -17.87
C ASN A 93 7.36 2.95 -17.20
N HIS A 94 8.67 3.11 -17.18
CA HIS A 94 9.51 2.29 -16.32
C HIS A 94 9.15 2.57 -14.87
N ASN A 95 8.88 1.51 -14.13
CA ASN A 95 8.62 1.62 -12.71
C ASN A 95 9.88 2.13 -12.00
N GLU A 96 9.80 3.29 -11.36
CA GLU A 96 10.92 3.93 -10.64
C GLU A 96 10.94 3.55 -9.15
N ASN A 97 9.92 2.86 -8.67
CA ASN A 97 9.75 2.56 -7.27
C ASN A 97 10.14 1.13 -6.92
N PHE A 98 10.69 0.97 -5.74
CA PHE A 98 10.92 -0.32 -5.12
C PHE A 98 9.71 -0.72 -4.28
N ILE A 99 9.39 -2.02 -4.28
CA ILE A 99 8.40 -2.60 -3.38
C ILE A 99 9.09 -3.72 -2.59
N GLN A 100 9.15 -3.56 -1.26
CA GLN A 100 9.82 -4.50 -0.36
C GLN A 100 8.85 -5.08 0.65
N ALA A 101 8.89 -6.40 0.82
CA ALA A 101 8.08 -7.11 1.81
C ALA A 101 8.49 -6.71 3.26
N LEU A 102 7.52 -6.26 4.06
CA LEU A 102 7.71 -5.92 5.48
C LEU A 102 7.55 -7.14 6.40
N GLN A 103 6.91 -8.17 5.91
CA GLN A 103 6.70 -9.48 6.53
C GLN A 103 6.57 -10.51 5.41
N ASP A 104 6.44 -11.78 5.73
CA ASP A 104 6.15 -12.81 4.73
C ASP A 104 4.89 -12.43 3.95
N THR A 105 5.01 -12.33 2.63
CA THR A 105 4.02 -11.70 1.77
C THR A 105 3.74 -12.56 0.55
N TYR A 106 2.47 -12.68 0.21
CA TYR A 106 1.99 -13.35 -0.98
C TYR A 106 1.40 -12.33 -1.94
N VAL A 107 1.85 -12.37 -3.19
CA VAL A 107 1.51 -11.40 -4.22
C VAL A 107 0.93 -12.11 -5.42
N CYS A 108 -0.17 -11.59 -5.93
CA CYS A 108 -0.69 -11.91 -7.25
C CYS A 108 -0.39 -10.76 -8.20
N SER A 109 -0.22 -11.04 -9.49
CA SER A 109 0.01 -10.00 -10.49
C SER A 109 -0.80 -10.25 -11.75
N ILE A 110 -1.10 -9.17 -12.48
CA ILE A 110 -1.74 -9.18 -13.77
C ILE A 110 -0.88 -8.35 -14.70
N ASN A 111 -0.45 -8.91 -15.83
CA ASN A 111 0.36 -8.17 -16.77
C ASN A 111 -0.46 -7.13 -17.55
N ARG A 112 0.21 -6.10 -18.07
CA ARG A 112 -0.39 -4.97 -18.77
C ARG A 112 -1.24 -5.40 -19.97
N ARG A 113 -0.69 -6.25 -20.83
CA ARG A 113 -1.36 -6.67 -22.07
C ARG A 113 -2.68 -7.38 -21.79
N ASP A 114 -2.64 -8.37 -20.89
CA ASP A 114 -3.83 -9.16 -20.58
C ASP A 114 -4.88 -8.30 -19.89
N PHE A 115 -4.44 -7.37 -19.04
CA PHE A 115 -5.35 -6.44 -18.37
C PHE A 115 -6.02 -5.45 -19.32
N GLN A 116 -5.27 -4.85 -20.26
CA GLN A 116 -5.84 -3.97 -21.28
C GLN A 116 -6.84 -4.71 -22.19
N ASN A 117 -6.55 -5.95 -22.54
CA ASN A 117 -7.48 -6.78 -23.29
C ASN A 117 -8.76 -7.08 -22.50
N LEU A 118 -8.64 -7.25 -21.20
CA LEU A 118 -9.80 -7.43 -20.32
C LEU A 118 -10.64 -6.17 -20.21
N LEU A 119 -10.01 -4.99 -20.01
CA LEU A 119 -10.71 -3.70 -19.93
C LEU A 119 -11.55 -3.41 -21.19
N LYS A 120 -11.02 -3.74 -22.38
CA LYS A 120 -11.76 -3.58 -23.63
C LYS A 120 -13.04 -4.44 -23.69
N LYS A 121 -13.11 -5.51 -22.90
CA LYS A 121 -14.22 -6.45 -22.86
C LYS A 121 -15.15 -6.27 -21.67
N THR A 122 -14.76 -5.48 -20.67
CA THR A 122 -15.48 -5.36 -19.39
C THR A 122 -15.56 -3.90 -18.94
N LEU A 123 -16.65 -3.22 -19.37
CA LEU A 123 -16.85 -1.78 -19.09
C LEU A 123 -16.93 -1.49 -17.58
N ASP A 124 -17.62 -2.35 -16.81
CA ASP A 124 -17.75 -2.16 -15.36
C ASP A 124 -16.40 -2.17 -14.65
N LEU A 125 -15.46 -2.99 -15.11
CA LEU A 125 -14.10 -3.00 -14.60
C LEU A 125 -13.40 -1.66 -14.88
N ALA A 126 -13.56 -1.12 -16.08
CA ALA A 126 -12.98 0.17 -16.44
C ALA A 126 -13.54 1.31 -15.57
N ILE A 127 -14.86 1.32 -15.33
CA ILE A 127 -15.52 2.30 -14.45
C ILE A 127 -15.02 2.16 -13.01
N ASN A 128 -14.93 0.94 -12.48
CA ASN A 128 -14.41 0.72 -11.13
C ASN A 128 -12.94 1.15 -10.98
N MET A 129 -12.14 0.97 -12.01
CA MET A 129 -10.78 1.50 -12.03
C MET A 129 -10.75 3.02 -11.96
N LEU A 130 -11.56 3.70 -12.76
CA LEU A 130 -11.64 5.16 -12.74
C LEU A 130 -12.06 5.68 -11.35
N ASN A 131 -13.05 5.04 -10.72
CA ASN A 131 -13.47 5.38 -9.36
C ASN A 131 -12.32 5.22 -8.35
N ASN A 132 -11.58 4.10 -8.41
CA ASN A 132 -10.43 3.87 -7.54
C ASN A 132 -9.28 4.86 -7.79
N PHE A 133 -9.08 5.29 -9.03
CA PHE A 133 -8.12 6.38 -9.33
C PHE A 133 -8.56 7.69 -8.71
N GLY A 134 -9.85 8.04 -8.81
CA GLY A 134 -10.41 9.22 -8.16
C GLY A 134 -10.17 9.21 -6.64
N GLU A 135 -10.47 8.09 -5.97
CA GLU A 135 -10.21 7.93 -4.53
C GLU A 135 -8.72 8.07 -4.18
N LYS A 136 -7.83 7.45 -4.96
CA LYS A 136 -6.38 7.57 -4.76
C LYS A 136 -5.88 9.00 -4.97
N LEU A 137 -6.42 9.71 -5.96
CA LEU A 137 -6.08 11.12 -6.22
C LEU A 137 -6.46 11.98 -5.02
N VAL A 138 -7.70 11.89 -4.53
CA VAL A 138 -8.18 12.61 -3.34
C VAL A 138 -7.33 12.27 -2.11
N ALA A 139 -7.00 11.00 -1.91
CA ALA A 139 -6.14 10.57 -0.80
C ALA A 139 -4.72 11.16 -0.91
N PHE A 140 -4.18 11.24 -2.12
CA PHE A 140 -2.88 11.85 -2.40
C PHE A 140 -2.89 13.35 -2.13
N GLU A 141 -3.90 14.08 -2.61
CA GLU A 141 -4.08 15.51 -2.36
C GLU A 141 -4.20 15.81 -0.86
N THR A 142 -5.05 15.04 -0.15
CA THR A 142 -5.22 15.17 1.31
C THR A 142 -3.89 14.95 2.04
N LYS A 143 -3.12 13.95 1.64
CA LYS A 143 -1.81 13.66 2.22
C LYS A 143 -0.80 14.78 1.93
N SER A 144 -0.83 15.35 0.72
CA SER A 144 0.03 16.46 0.32
C SER A 144 -0.28 17.72 1.14
N ILE A 145 -1.56 18.06 1.30
CA ILE A 145 -2.02 19.18 2.14
C ILE A 145 -1.58 18.97 3.59
N ARG A 146 -1.80 17.78 4.16
CA ARG A 146 -1.36 17.44 5.52
C ARG A 146 0.16 17.57 5.70
N ARG A 147 0.96 17.17 4.71
CA ARG A 147 2.42 17.32 4.73
C ARG A 147 2.85 18.79 4.80
N ASN A 148 2.17 19.66 4.07
CA ASN A 148 2.58 21.04 3.90
C ASN A 148 2.02 21.99 4.99
N SER A 149 0.83 21.70 5.52
CA SER A 149 0.12 22.58 6.46
C SER A 149 0.12 22.12 7.92
N MET A 150 0.37 20.83 8.18
CA MET A 150 0.31 20.27 9.54
C MET A 150 1.67 20.21 10.21
N SER A 151 1.71 20.42 11.52
CA SER A 151 2.92 20.18 12.32
C SER A 151 3.31 18.70 12.32
N ALA A 152 4.57 18.40 12.64
CA ALA A 152 5.04 17.01 12.75
C ALA A 152 4.23 16.19 13.78
N LYS A 153 3.73 16.84 14.85
CA LYS A 153 2.85 16.23 15.85
C LYS A 153 1.50 15.84 15.24
N ASP A 154 0.89 16.77 14.53
CA ASP A 154 -0.45 16.56 13.96
C ASP A 154 -0.42 15.53 12.82
N ARG A 155 0.64 15.53 12.00
CA ARG A 155 0.86 14.48 10.97
C ARG A 155 0.97 13.10 11.60
N LEU A 156 1.70 12.97 12.71
CA LEU A 156 1.83 11.71 13.42
C LEU A 156 0.49 11.27 14.01
N LEU A 157 -0.24 12.18 14.66
CA LEU A 157 -1.54 11.88 15.26
C LEU A 157 -2.54 11.42 14.17
N ALA A 158 -2.67 12.18 13.08
CA ALA A 158 -3.53 11.83 11.96
C ALA A 158 -3.18 10.45 11.36
N TYR A 159 -1.88 10.13 11.22
CA TYR A 159 -1.45 8.80 10.78
C TYR A 159 -1.91 7.69 11.73
N LEU A 160 -1.78 7.89 13.04
CA LEU A 160 -2.19 6.90 14.04
C LEU A 160 -3.71 6.71 14.06
N GLU A 161 -4.48 7.78 13.91
CA GLU A 161 -5.94 7.74 13.81
C GLU A 161 -6.41 7.00 12.55
N ASP A 162 -5.79 7.30 11.40
CA ASP A 162 -6.07 6.59 10.13
C ASP A 162 -5.72 5.09 10.25
N LEU A 163 -4.62 4.76 10.94
CA LEU A 163 -4.22 3.38 11.18
C LEU A 163 -5.20 2.65 12.12
N ALA A 164 -5.70 3.33 13.15
CA ALA A 164 -6.71 2.81 14.07
C ALA A 164 -8.02 2.49 13.34
N LYS A 165 -8.49 3.42 12.49
CA LYS A 165 -9.67 3.19 11.63
C LYS A 165 -9.50 1.98 10.73
N LYS A 166 -8.34 1.85 10.05
CA LYS A 166 -8.03 0.71 9.17
C LYS A 166 -7.94 -0.62 9.91
N GLN A 167 -7.44 -0.62 11.16
CA GLN A 167 -7.32 -1.83 11.97
C GLN A 167 -8.57 -2.13 12.80
N GLY A 168 -9.57 -1.22 12.84
CA GLY A 168 -10.80 -1.36 13.60
C GLY A 168 -10.60 -1.38 15.12
N ARG A 169 -9.47 -0.83 15.62
CA ARG A 169 -9.11 -0.85 17.05
C ARG A 169 -8.18 0.31 17.41
N ARG A 170 -8.22 0.73 18.69
CA ARG A 170 -7.37 1.82 19.20
C ARG A 170 -5.94 1.39 19.55
N ASP A 171 -5.67 0.10 19.74
CA ASP A 171 -4.32 -0.44 19.93
C ASP A 171 -3.68 -0.76 18.58
N VAL A 172 -3.08 0.23 17.95
CA VAL A 172 -2.50 0.11 16.62
C VAL A 172 -1.12 -0.52 16.65
N GLN A 173 -0.87 -1.45 15.75
CA GLN A 173 0.45 -2.04 15.55
C GLN A 173 1.16 -1.36 14.38
N LEU A 174 2.33 -0.76 14.65
CA LEU A 174 3.16 -0.17 13.61
C LEU A 174 3.80 -1.27 12.76
N LYS A 175 3.49 -1.28 11.46
CA LYS A 175 4.11 -2.19 10.47
C LYS A 175 5.47 -1.66 10.02
N LEU A 176 5.62 -0.34 9.94
CA LEU A 176 6.87 0.32 9.59
C LEU A 176 7.85 0.35 10.77
N LYS A 177 9.14 0.26 10.47
CA LYS A 177 10.19 0.65 11.41
C LYS A 177 10.11 2.16 11.66
N LYS A 178 10.62 2.65 12.79
CA LYS A 178 10.60 4.09 13.12
C LYS A 178 11.26 4.96 12.04
N LYS A 179 12.36 4.49 11.44
CA LYS A 179 13.04 5.18 10.33
C LYS A 179 12.11 5.35 9.14
N ASP A 180 11.42 4.28 8.73
CA ASP A 180 10.52 4.28 7.58
C ASP A 180 9.27 5.13 7.86
N LEU A 181 8.74 5.08 9.09
CA LEU A 181 7.62 5.94 9.51
C LEU A 181 8.01 7.42 9.51
N ALA A 182 9.22 7.75 9.96
CA ALA A 182 9.72 9.13 9.90
C ALA A 182 9.80 9.61 8.45
N SER A 183 10.36 8.80 7.55
CA SER A 183 10.40 9.08 6.12
C SER A 183 9.00 9.25 5.53
N TYR A 184 8.08 8.34 5.84
CA TYR A 184 6.68 8.42 5.41
C TYR A 184 5.98 9.72 5.84
N LEU A 185 6.23 10.18 7.07
CA LEU A 185 5.69 11.43 7.60
C LEU A 185 6.45 12.68 7.14
N GLY A 186 7.58 12.52 6.43
CA GLY A 186 8.42 13.62 5.99
C GLY A 186 9.09 14.36 7.15
N VAL A 187 9.57 13.63 8.16
CA VAL A 187 10.28 14.16 9.33
C VAL A 187 11.57 13.37 9.58
N MET A 188 12.49 13.96 10.36
CA MET A 188 13.68 13.23 10.83
C MET A 188 13.30 12.21 11.92
N PRO A 189 14.01 11.06 12.03
CA PRO A 189 13.74 10.03 13.04
C PRO A 189 13.75 10.54 14.49
N GLU A 190 14.63 11.49 14.77
CA GLU A 190 14.74 12.15 16.08
C GLU A 190 13.50 12.98 16.38
N THR A 191 13.01 13.70 15.36
CA THR A 191 11.75 14.48 15.46
C THR A 191 10.57 13.55 15.72
N LEU A 192 10.45 12.44 14.98
CA LEU A 192 9.41 11.43 15.22
C LEU A 192 9.46 10.91 16.67
N SER A 193 10.66 10.54 17.16
CA SER A 193 10.85 10.04 18.52
C SER A 193 10.45 11.07 19.57
N ARG A 194 10.77 12.34 19.35
CA ARG A 194 10.37 13.45 20.23
C ARG A 194 8.86 13.65 20.24
N GLN A 195 8.19 13.60 19.06
CA GLN A 195 6.74 13.76 18.98
C GLN A 195 5.98 12.58 19.62
N LEU A 196 6.46 11.35 19.49
CA LEU A 196 5.89 10.20 20.19
C LEU A 196 5.93 10.37 21.71
N LYS A 197 7.09 10.79 22.24
CA LYS A 197 7.23 11.09 23.69
C LYS A 197 6.32 12.23 24.14
N LYS A 198 6.17 13.27 23.31
CA LYS A 198 5.31 14.41 23.60
C LYS A 198 3.84 14.00 23.67
N LEU A 199 3.35 13.25 22.68
CA LEU A 199 1.97 12.73 22.67
C LEU A 199 1.69 11.79 23.85
N ALA A 200 2.68 10.99 24.27
CA ALA A 200 2.55 10.13 25.46
C ALA A 200 2.46 10.95 26.74
N LYS A 201 3.27 12.01 26.88
CA LYS A 201 3.22 12.95 28.02
C LYS A 201 1.90 13.72 28.07
N GLU A 202 1.32 14.04 26.93
CA GLU A 202 0.01 14.71 26.79
C GLU A 202 -1.18 13.72 26.98
N ASN A 203 -0.92 12.48 27.38
CA ASN A 203 -1.95 11.42 27.54
C ASN A 203 -2.82 11.20 26.28
N ARG A 204 -2.27 11.45 25.09
CA ARG A 204 -2.95 11.19 23.82
C ARG A 204 -2.70 9.77 23.31
N ILE A 205 -1.56 9.20 23.70
CA ILE A 205 -1.16 7.84 23.33
C ILE A 205 -0.42 7.15 24.48
N LYS A 206 -0.48 5.79 24.49
CA LYS A 206 0.38 4.96 25.34
C LYS A 206 1.30 4.13 24.45
N LEU A 207 2.61 4.16 24.75
CA LEU A 207 3.62 3.42 23.98
C LEU A 207 3.88 2.05 24.61
N SER A 208 3.82 0.99 23.81
CA SER A 208 4.16 -0.37 24.23
C SER A 208 4.93 -1.08 23.09
N GLY A 209 6.24 -0.87 23.04
CA GLY A 209 7.11 -1.39 21.99
C GLY A 209 6.71 -0.90 20.59
N ARG A 210 6.20 -1.81 19.73
CA ARG A 210 5.65 -1.48 18.42
C ARG A 210 4.14 -1.22 18.42
N LYS A 211 3.48 -1.38 19.55
CA LYS A 211 2.07 -1.05 19.73
C LYS A 211 1.93 0.36 20.28
N ILE A 212 0.99 1.09 19.76
CA ILE A 212 0.61 2.42 20.23
C ILE A 212 -0.89 2.39 20.51
N ILE A 213 -1.27 2.74 21.72
CA ILE A 213 -2.68 2.82 22.12
C ILE A 213 -3.11 4.27 22.06
N LEU A 214 -4.15 4.58 21.29
CA LEU A 214 -4.81 5.87 21.26
C LEU A 214 -5.75 5.99 22.48
N LEU A 215 -5.58 7.03 23.27
CA LEU A 215 -6.37 7.30 24.46
C LEU A 215 -7.57 8.21 24.19
#